data_366a83c1f052b02bd8d514cfb410c75d
#
_entry.id   366a83c1f052b02bd8d514cfb410c75d
#
_cell.length_a   1.000
_cell.length_b   1.000
_cell.length_c   1.000
_cell.angle_alpha   90.00
_cell.angle_beta   90.00
_cell.angle_gamma   90.00
#
_symmetry.space_group_name_H-M   'P 1'
#
loop_
_entity.id
_entity.type
_entity.pdbx_description
1 polymer ?
#
loop_
_entity_poly.entity_id
_entity_poly.type
_entity_poly.pdbx_seq_one_letter_code
_entity_poly.pdbx_strand_id
1 'polypeptide(L)'
;MPNLLFGVESHHHRLAILDWQGPLIAKGMFDVALLLGQNTKIEVRQKEEKQLLERYLVGLKTYGVQGLTFDFIWDDYRRCTLYTWVYAAGVAGTLDPTNEAGRAWMGQMVSRQSSASEDLKVFDLLPS
;
A
#
# COMPACT_ATOMS: atom_id res chain seq x y z
N MET A 1 13.76 0.94 -2.06
CA MET A 1 14.49 0.08 -1.10
C MET A 1 13.47 -0.68 -0.27
N PRO A 2 13.70 -1.95 0.03
CA PRO A 2 12.77 -2.68 0.87
C PRO A 2 12.90 -2.18 2.32
N ASN A 3 11.87 -1.51 2.81
CA ASN A 3 11.79 -1.07 4.21
C ASN A 3 11.27 -2.19 5.13
N LEU A 4 11.15 -3.40 4.58
CA LEU A 4 10.76 -4.60 5.29
C LEU A 4 11.90 -5.62 5.24
N LEU A 5 12.41 -6.00 6.39
CA LEU A 5 13.43 -7.03 6.53
C LEU A 5 12.82 -8.28 7.16
N PHE A 6 13.00 -9.42 6.50
CA PHE A 6 12.52 -10.70 6.99
C PHE A 6 13.68 -11.48 7.60
N GLY A 7 13.49 -11.98 8.81
CA GLY A 7 14.47 -12.83 9.48
C GLY A 7 14.60 -14.19 8.79
N VAL A 8 15.83 -14.62 8.54
CA VAL A 8 16.15 -15.88 7.88
C VAL A 8 16.55 -16.99 8.86
N GLU A 9 16.87 -16.61 10.10
CA GLU A 9 17.30 -17.53 11.15
C GLU A 9 16.34 -17.51 12.34
N SER A 10 16.29 -18.58 13.11
CA SER A 10 15.32 -18.75 14.21
C SER A 10 15.46 -17.74 15.35
N HIS A 11 16.63 -17.15 15.52
CA HIS A 11 16.90 -16.12 16.52
C HIS A 11 16.64 -14.69 16.01
N HIS A 12 16.37 -14.50 14.73
CA HIS A 12 16.01 -13.19 14.18
C HIS A 12 14.54 -12.86 14.44
N HIS A 13 14.22 -11.58 14.58
CA HIS A 13 12.83 -11.15 14.49
C HIS A 13 12.27 -11.53 13.12
N ARG A 14 11.03 -12.03 13.10
CA ARG A 14 10.38 -12.47 11.85
C ARG A 14 10.25 -11.36 10.82
N LEU A 15 10.07 -10.13 11.31
CA LEU A 15 9.90 -8.93 10.50
C LEU A 15 10.47 -7.73 11.24
N ALA A 16 11.27 -6.92 10.55
CA ALA A 16 11.61 -5.58 10.99
C ALA A 16 11.16 -4.56 9.94
N ILE A 17 10.57 -3.47 10.41
CA ILE A 17 10.11 -2.36 9.57
C ILE A 17 11.09 -1.22 9.79
N LEU A 18 11.63 -0.69 8.70
CA LEU A 18 12.60 0.40 8.70
C LEU A 18 11.96 1.68 8.16
N ASP A 19 12.73 2.77 8.23
CA ASP A 19 12.43 4.04 7.57
C ASP A 19 11.15 4.72 8.12
N TRP A 20 11.17 4.97 9.41
CA TRP A 20 10.11 5.67 10.14
C TRP A 20 10.17 7.19 10.03
N GLN A 21 10.91 7.73 9.07
CA GLN A 21 10.98 9.16 8.83
C GLN A 21 9.68 9.69 8.22
N GLY A 22 9.26 10.86 8.65
CA GLY A 22 8.06 11.53 8.14
C GLY A 22 6.74 10.87 8.57
N PRO A 23 6.55 10.51 9.85
CA PRO A 23 5.30 9.93 10.31
C PRO A 23 4.17 10.95 10.16
N LEU A 24 3.00 10.47 9.71
CA LEU A 24 1.79 11.28 9.54
C LEU A 24 0.69 10.76 10.47
N ILE A 25 -0.10 11.68 11.00
CA ILE A 25 -1.38 11.31 11.62
C ILE A 25 -2.41 11.21 10.48
N ALA A 26 -2.66 9.99 10.04
CA ALA A 26 -3.53 9.69 8.91
C ALA A 26 -4.32 8.41 9.15
N LYS A 27 -5.14 8.03 8.18
CA LYS A 27 -5.83 6.73 8.20
C LYS A 27 -4.81 5.61 8.01
N GLY A 28 -4.84 4.58 8.88
CA GLY A 28 -3.98 3.40 8.74
C GLY A 28 -4.18 2.66 7.41
N MET A 29 -5.31 2.83 6.75
CA MET A 29 -5.58 2.28 5.42
C MET A 29 -4.66 2.86 4.34
N PHE A 30 -4.08 4.05 4.55
CA PHE A 30 -3.10 4.62 3.62
C PHE A 30 -1.86 3.73 3.49
N ASP A 31 -1.32 3.25 4.61
CA ASP A 31 -0.16 2.35 4.60
C ASP A 31 -0.50 1.00 3.94
N VAL A 32 -1.71 0.48 4.20
CA VAL A 32 -2.19 -0.75 3.56
C VAL A 32 -2.32 -0.57 2.05
N ALA A 33 -2.88 0.54 1.59
CA ALA A 33 -3.00 0.86 0.17
C ALA A 33 -1.63 1.03 -0.51
N LEU A 34 -0.68 1.67 0.16
CA LEU A 34 0.68 1.83 -0.32
C LEU A 34 1.40 0.47 -0.46
N LEU A 35 1.23 -0.40 0.55
CA LEU A 35 1.81 -1.74 0.54
C LEU A 35 1.22 -2.60 -0.58
N LEU A 36 -0.10 -2.67 -0.67
CA LEU A 36 -0.79 -3.53 -1.63
C LEU A 36 -0.72 -2.96 -3.06
N GLY A 37 -0.98 -1.67 -3.24
CA GLY A 37 -1.07 -1.04 -4.55
C GLY A 37 0.28 -0.81 -5.23
N GLN A 38 1.33 -0.47 -4.48
CA GLN A 38 2.63 -0.12 -5.06
C GLN A 38 3.73 -1.14 -4.81
N ASN A 39 3.67 -1.87 -3.70
CA ASN A 39 4.77 -2.71 -3.26
C ASN A 39 4.51 -4.22 -3.39
N THR A 40 3.27 -4.63 -3.63
CA THR A 40 2.91 -6.03 -3.84
C THR A 40 2.85 -6.36 -5.34
N LYS A 41 3.28 -7.57 -5.73
CA LYS A 41 3.11 -8.06 -7.10
C LYS A 41 1.64 -8.08 -7.49
N ILE A 42 1.33 -7.71 -8.73
CA ILE A 42 -0.05 -7.56 -9.22
C ILE A 42 -0.87 -8.82 -8.98
N GLU A 43 -0.33 -9.98 -9.37
CA GLU A 43 -1.03 -11.26 -9.26
C GLU A 43 -1.31 -11.65 -7.80
N VAL A 44 -0.38 -11.31 -6.90
CA VAL A 44 -0.53 -11.56 -5.45
C VAL A 44 -1.59 -10.63 -4.87
N ARG A 45 -1.55 -9.35 -5.22
CA ARG A 45 -2.57 -8.39 -4.79
C ARG A 45 -3.95 -8.83 -5.25
N GLN A 46 -4.13 -9.08 -6.55
CA GLN A 46 -5.42 -9.47 -7.13
C GLN A 46 -6.02 -10.71 -6.45
N LYS A 47 -5.16 -11.67 -6.10
CA LYS A 47 -5.59 -12.91 -5.45
C LYS A 47 -5.92 -12.73 -3.97
N GLU A 48 -5.12 -11.96 -3.24
CA GLU A 48 -5.09 -11.99 -1.78
C GLU A 48 -5.66 -10.71 -1.11
N GLU A 49 -5.88 -9.61 -1.86
CA GLU A 49 -6.19 -8.30 -1.25
C GLU A 49 -7.44 -8.32 -0.37
N LYS A 50 -8.50 -9.00 -0.79
CA LYS A 50 -9.74 -9.08 0.01
C LYS A 50 -9.50 -9.81 1.32
N GLN A 51 -8.83 -10.96 1.27
CA GLN A 51 -8.53 -11.74 2.46
C GLN A 51 -7.59 -10.98 3.41
N LEU A 52 -6.62 -10.24 2.87
CA LEU A 52 -5.73 -9.39 3.67
C LEU A 52 -6.48 -8.26 4.36
N LEU A 53 -7.44 -7.63 3.68
CA LEU A 53 -8.29 -6.59 4.27
C LEU A 53 -9.24 -7.15 5.33
N GLU A 54 -9.80 -8.36 5.14
CA GLU A 54 -10.56 -9.05 6.16
C GLU A 54 -9.72 -9.30 7.43
N ARG A 55 -8.49 -9.79 7.25
CA ARG A 55 -7.55 -9.99 8.36
C ARG A 55 -7.18 -8.68 9.05
N TYR A 56 -7.00 -7.60 8.30
CA TYR A 56 -6.77 -6.26 8.85
C TYR A 56 -7.96 -5.82 9.71
N LEU A 57 -9.19 -5.99 9.22
CA LEU A 57 -10.41 -5.68 9.98
C LEU A 57 -10.53 -6.50 11.27
N VAL A 58 -10.22 -7.79 11.21
CA VAL A 58 -10.19 -8.67 12.41
C VAL A 58 -9.14 -8.17 13.40
N GLY A 59 -7.95 -7.80 12.92
CA GLY A 59 -6.90 -7.22 13.76
C GLY A 59 -7.37 -5.94 14.46
N LEU A 60 -7.97 -5.00 13.75
CA LEU A 60 -8.52 -3.77 14.33
C LEU A 60 -9.55 -4.07 15.43
N LYS A 61 -10.46 -5.01 15.19
CA LYS A 61 -11.46 -5.42 16.19
C LYS A 61 -10.82 -6.04 17.43
N THR A 62 -9.78 -6.83 17.28
CA THR A 62 -9.03 -7.44 18.38
C THR A 62 -8.39 -6.39 19.28
N TYR A 63 -7.98 -5.25 18.70
CA TYR A 63 -7.43 -4.11 19.44
C TYR A 63 -8.49 -3.08 19.86
N GLY A 64 -9.78 -3.45 19.84
CA GLY A 64 -10.86 -2.65 20.40
C GLY A 64 -11.51 -1.64 19.46
N VAL A 65 -11.13 -1.60 18.17
CA VAL A 65 -11.80 -0.75 17.18
C VAL A 65 -13.17 -1.36 16.85
N GLN A 66 -14.24 -0.60 17.04
CA GLN A 66 -15.62 -1.04 16.81
C GLN A 66 -16.27 -0.26 15.65
N GLY A 67 -17.41 -0.77 15.17
CA GLY A 67 -18.25 -0.08 14.19
C GLY A 67 -17.75 -0.16 12.74
N LEU A 68 -16.62 -0.83 12.47
CA LEU A 68 -16.11 -1.00 11.11
C LEU A 68 -16.71 -2.25 10.44
N THR A 69 -17.15 -2.08 9.19
CA THR A 69 -17.58 -3.17 8.30
C THR A 69 -16.54 -3.41 7.20
N PHE A 70 -16.63 -4.55 6.53
CA PHE A 70 -15.76 -4.82 5.38
C PHE A 70 -16.00 -3.83 4.24
N ASP A 71 -17.25 -3.47 3.97
CA ASP A 71 -17.59 -2.50 2.92
C ASP A 71 -16.96 -1.13 3.19
N PHE A 72 -16.95 -0.69 4.46
CA PHE A 72 -16.26 0.54 4.85
C PHE A 72 -14.74 0.44 4.59
N ILE A 73 -14.11 -0.67 5.02
CA ILE A 73 -12.68 -0.92 4.81
C ILE A 73 -12.35 -0.99 3.32
N TRP A 74 -13.20 -1.63 2.51
CA TRP A 74 -13.04 -1.73 1.07
C TRP A 74 -13.13 -0.37 0.37
N ASP A 75 -14.12 0.44 0.70
CA ASP A 75 -14.27 1.79 0.15
C ASP A 75 -13.11 2.70 0.57
N ASP A 76 -12.69 2.62 1.83
CA ASP A 76 -11.54 3.37 2.34
C ASP A 76 -10.23 2.95 1.65
N TYR A 77 -10.04 1.66 1.39
CA TYR A 77 -8.92 1.12 0.61
C TYR A 77 -8.89 1.69 -0.81
N ARG A 78 -10.03 1.73 -1.51
CA ARG A 78 -10.14 2.33 -2.84
C ARG A 78 -9.76 3.81 -2.83
N ARG A 79 -10.26 4.58 -1.87
CA ARG A 79 -9.95 6.01 -1.72
C ARG A 79 -8.47 6.24 -1.40
N CYS A 80 -7.91 5.44 -0.52
CA CYS A 80 -6.49 5.52 -0.20
C CYS A 80 -5.62 5.13 -1.40
N THR A 81 -6.02 4.14 -2.19
CA THR A 81 -5.33 3.76 -3.44
C THR A 81 -5.33 4.91 -4.45
N LEU A 82 -6.43 5.68 -4.57
CA LEU A 82 -6.43 6.88 -5.39
C LEU A 82 -5.44 7.92 -4.85
N TYR A 83 -5.44 8.14 -3.54
CA TYR A 83 -4.55 9.12 -2.91
C TYR A 83 -3.06 8.76 -3.04
N THR A 84 -2.70 7.48 -3.11
CA THR A 84 -1.30 7.05 -3.28
C THR A 84 -0.65 7.51 -4.60
N TRP A 85 -1.43 7.96 -5.59
CA TRP A 85 -0.90 8.65 -6.78
C TRP A 85 -0.17 9.96 -6.44
N VAL A 86 -0.60 10.68 -5.41
CA VAL A 86 0.09 11.90 -4.95
C VAL A 86 1.50 11.55 -4.45
N TYR A 87 1.62 10.44 -3.72
CA TYR A 87 2.91 9.92 -3.28
C TYR A 87 3.79 9.51 -4.47
N ALA A 88 3.23 8.76 -5.42
CA ALA A 88 3.96 8.34 -6.63
C ALA A 88 4.48 9.54 -7.43
N ALA A 89 3.66 10.58 -7.61
CA ALA A 89 4.05 11.80 -8.30
C ALA A 89 5.14 12.57 -7.55
N GLY A 90 5.04 12.68 -6.23
CA GLY A 90 6.05 13.33 -5.40
C GLY A 90 7.41 12.63 -5.49
N VAL A 91 7.42 11.30 -5.37
CA VAL A 91 8.65 10.51 -5.50
C VAL A 91 9.24 10.61 -6.91
N ALA A 92 8.40 10.55 -7.95
CA ALA A 92 8.86 10.70 -9.35
C ALA A 92 9.53 12.06 -9.58
N GLY A 93 9.00 13.12 -8.98
CA GLY A 93 9.56 14.48 -9.11
C GLY A 93 10.90 14.69 -8.41
N THR A 94 11.28 13.81 -7.50
CA THR A 94 12.54 13.89 -6.73
C THR A 94 13.60 12.89 -7.21
N LEU A 95 13.25 11.98 -8.11
CA LEU A 95 14.15 10.95 -8.59
C LEU A 95 15.17 11.51 -9.59
N ASP A 96 16.45 11.20 -9.37
CA ASP A 96 17.48 11.47 -10.37
C ASP A 96 17.25 10.62 -11.64
N PRO A 97 17.00 11.26 -12.81
CA PRO A 97 16.72 10.55 -14.04
C PRO A 97 17.90 9.70 -14.56
N THR A 98 19.11 9.92 -14.07
CA THR A 98 20.28 9.13 -14.43
C THR A 98 20.43 7.85 -13.60
N ASN A 99 19.66 7.72 -12.49
CA ASN A 99 19.68 6.55 -11.62
C ASN A 99 18.84 5.41 -12.24
N GLU A 100 19.50 4.45 -12.87
CA GLU A 100 18.84 3.30 -13.53
C GLU A 100 18.05 2.42 -12.56
N ALA A 101 18.59 2.15 -11.37
CA ALA A 101 17.92 1.36 -10.36
C ALA A 101 16.65 2.07 -9.85
N GLY A 102 16.73 3.39 -9.67
CA GLY A 102 15.59 4.23 -9.30
C GLY A 102 14.50 4.23 -10.37
N ARG A 103 14.88 4.35 -11.65
CA ARG A 103 13.92 4.28 -12.77
C ARG A 103 13.22 2.92 -12.85
N ALA A 104 13.97 1.83 -12.71
CA ALA A 104 13.40 0.48 -12.72
C ALA A 104 12.42 0.27 -11.57
N TRP A 105 12.78 0.70 -10.36
CA TRP A 105 11.90 0.67 -9.20
C TRP A 105 10.63 1.52 -9.42
N MET A 106 10.78 2.74 -9.92
CA MET A 106 9.67 3.64 -10.24
C MET A 106 8.72 3.02 -11.27
N GLY A 107 9.26 2.43 -12.33
CA GLY A 107 8.46 1.76 -13.36
C GLY A 107 7.61 0.63 -12.78
N GLN A 108 8.17 -0.16 -11.88
CA GLN A 108 7.41 -1.20 -11.17
C GLN A 108 6.31 -0.62 -10.27
N MET A 109 6.63 0.43 -9.53
CA MET A 109 5.67 1.09 -8.64
C MET A 109 4.49 1.65 -9.43
N VAL A 110 4.74 2.39 -10.50
CA VAL A 110 3.70 2.98 -11.37
C VAL A 110 2.86 1.89 -12.03
N SER A 111 3.49 0.83 -12.57
CA SER A 111 2.77 -0.30 -13.17
C SER A 111 1.81 -0.97 -12.20
N ARG A 112 2.27 -1.23 -10.97
CA ARG A 112 1.43 -1.83 -9.92
C ARG A 112 0.30 -0.90 -9.49
N GLN A 113 0.60 0.39 -9.31
CA GLN A 113 -0.38 1.41 -8.97
C GLN A 113 -1.46 1.55 -10.05
N SER A 114 -1.08 1.55 -11.33
CA SER A 114 -2.03 1.59 -12.46
C SER A 114 -2.96 0.40 -12.43
N SER A 115 -2.42 -0.81 -12.34
CA SER A 115 -3.22 -2.04 -12.24
C SER A 115 -4.17 -2.00 -11.03
N ALA A 116 -3.70 -1.56 -9.86
CA ALA A 116 -4.57 -1.44 -8.68
C ALA A 116 -5.70 -0.41 -8.92
N SER A 117 -5.39 0.70 -9.56
CA SER A 117 -6.36 1.76 -9.85
C SER A 117 -7.46 1.29 -10.82
N GLU A 118 -7.10 0.51 -11.83
CA GLU A 118 -8.04 -0.08 -12.79
C GLU A 118 -8.93 -1.13 -12.13
N ASP A 119 -8.34 -2.11 -11.45
CA ASP A 119 -9.04 -3.22 -10.79
C ASP A 119 -10.04 -2.71 -9.73
N LEU A 120 -9.65 -1.69 -8.98
CA LEU A 120 -10.45 -1.09 -7.91
C LEU A 120 -11.37 0.03 -8.41
N LYS A 121 -11.30 0.39 -9.70
CA LYS A 121 -12.10 1.48 -10.30
C LYS A 121 -12.01 2.78 -9.50
N VAL A 122 -10.80 3.16 -9.10
CA VAL A 122 -10.63 4.29 -8.17
C VAL A 122 -10.98 5.63 -8.80
N PHE A 123 -10.90 5.74 -10.12
CA PHE A 123 -11.26 6.97 -10.85
C PHE A 123 -12.76 7.25 -10.86
N ASP A 124 -13.61 6.22 -10.63
CA ASP A 124 -15.06 6.38 -10.46
C ASP A 124 -15.41 7.12 -9.14
N LEU A 125 -14.43 7.31 -8.26
CA LEU A 125 -14.59 8.05 -6.99
C LEU A 125 -14.38 9.55 -7.15
N LEU A 126 -13.91 10.00 -8.31
CA LEU A 126 -13.71 11.42 -8.58
C LEU A 126 -15.07 12.09 -8.86
N PRO A 127 -15.27 13.33 -8.39
CA PRO A 127 -16.48 14.08 -8.71
C PRO A 127 -16.55 14.33 -10.22
N SER A 128 -17.75 14.18 -10.78
CA SER A 128 -18.10 14.54 -12.17
C SER A 128 -18.11 16.06 -12.37
#